data_57c539386c458522f393f27adc9c2ba2
#
_entry.id   57c539386c458522f393f27adc9c2ba2
#
_cell.length_a   1.000
_cell.length_b   1.000
_cell.length_c   1.000
_cell.angle_alpha   90.00
_cell.angle_beta   90.00
_cell.angle_gamma   90.00
#
_symmetry.space_group_name_H-M   'P 1'
#
loop_
_entity.id
_entity.type
_entity.pdbx_description
1 polymer ?
#
loop_
_entity_poly.entity_id
_entity_poly.type
_entity_poly.pdbx_seq_one_letter_code
_entity_poly.pdbx_strand_id
1 'polypeptide(L)'
;LLQPTAIFIQQILGISNPLTGLATFQTLMNFGSIILFLPFLKMFSRWLEKTFNKDDRKLTLYIQPHQPIIAESSVELLQSETWFFINQCKIFAAHQFNIEEKTLHIPDAFLRHHEQHDLNRKSVDVWYQFLKEHYGEIQSYYIQVKMHELTAIQVKELDQLMAASRSGMHAVKCIHDVSHDLRELRNSAHEAKYNFLLHMNKNQTEFYNQLYFDNTTLQDAEVVYDKLVEYLKGVQLAYNFNLQMIYTLSANSSLSDVEIATLMNFNREIFTGNKSLIMSWKNYLLPTDLSAKFSDLPTYMA
;
A
#
# COMPACT_ATOMS: atom_id res chain seq x y z
N LEU A 1 16.51 -37.04 -31.36
CA LEU A 1 17.52 -36.48 -30.45
C LEU A 1 18.19 -37.58 -29.55
N LEU A 2 17.46 -38.54 -29.02
CA LEU A 2 18.00 -39.59 -28.11
C LEU A 2 19.10 -40.46 -28.76
N GLN A 3 18.83 -41.01 -29.97
CA GLN A 3 19.79 -41.89 -30.64
C GLN A 3 21.11 -41.20 -31.03
N PRO A 4 21.15 -40.00 -31.65
CA PRO A 4 22.39 -39.34 -31.98
C PRO A 4 23.21 -38.97 -30.75
N THR A 5 22.57 -38.57 -29.65
CA THR A 5 23.24 -38.22 -28.41
C THR A 5 23.83 -39.45 -27.69
N ALA A 6 23.12 -40.58 -27.74
CA ALA A 6 23.62 -41.83 -27.19
C ALA A 6 24.86 -42.33 -27.94
N ILE A 7 24.84 -42.25 -29.29
CA ILE A 7 25.97 -42.59 -30.14
C ILE A 7 27.19 -41.67 -29.83
N PHE A 8 26.93 -40.36 -29.68
CA PHE A 8 27.97 -39.40 -29.33
C PHE A 8 28.63 -39.70 -27.97
N ILE A 9 27.83 -40.06 -26.95
CA ILE A 9 28.31 -40.37 -25.61
C ILE A 9 29.16 -41.68 -25.61
N GLN A 10 28.70 -42.72 -26.35
CA GLN A 10 29.37 -44.01 -26.36
C GLN A 10 30.59 -44.03 -27.27
N GLN A 11 30.48 -43.46 -28.49
CA GLN A 11 31.53 -43.57 -29.49
C GLN A 11 32.57 -42.46 -29.45
N ILE A 12 32.18 -41.22 -29.10
CA ILE A 12 33.09 -40.08 -29.10
C ILE A 12 33.64 -39.81 -27.70
N LEU A 13 32.80 -39.88 -26.65
CA LEU A 13 33.26 -39.67 -25.28
C LEU A 13 33.76 -40.95 -24.59
N GLY A 14 33.57 -42.14 -25.19
CA GLY A 14 34.07 -43.43 -24.69
C GLY A 14 33.44 -43.87 -23.36
N ILE A 15 32.24 -43.33 -23.03
CA ILE A 15 31.59 -43.61 -21.75
C ILE A 15 30.73 -44.86 -21.88
N SER A 16 31.25 -45.99 -21.31
CA SER A 16 30.57 -47.29 -21.33
C SER A 16 29.71 -47.55 -20.07
N ASN A 17 29.89 -46.79 -19.00
CA ASN A 17 29.11 -46.94 -17.78
C ASN A 17 27.72 -46.31 -17.92
N PRO A 18 26.63 -47.11 -17.75
CA PRO A 18 25.25 -46.60 -17.96
C PRO A 18 24.87 -45.40 -17.07
N LEU A 19 25.32 -45.38 -15.81
CA LEU A 19 25.02 -44.27 -14.87
C LEU A 19 25.74 -42.98 -15.29
N THR A 20 27.03 -43.08 -15.63
CA THR A 20 27.80 -41.93 -16.14
C THR A 20 27.27 -41.46 -17.50
N GLY A 21 26.87 -42.39 -18.35
CA GLY A 21 26.26 -42.08 -19.65
C GLY A 21 24.97 -41.31 -19.49
N LEU A 22 24.08 -41.67 -18.55
CA LEU A 22 22.84 -40.97 -18.26
C LEU A 22 23.07 -39.56 -17.72
N ALA A 23 24.01 -39.42 -16.76
CA ALA A 23 24.38 -38.10 -16.23
C ALA A 23 24.96 -37.19 -17.31
N THR A 24 25.83 -37.72 -18.19
CA THR A 24 26.42 -36.98 -19.31
C THR A 24 25.35 -36.59 -20.34
N PHE A 25 24.40 -37.49 -20.62
CA PHE A 25 23.25 -37.18 -21.48
C PHE A 25 22.43 -36.01 -20.92
N GLN A 26 22.07 -36.03 -19.63
CA GLN A 26 21.32 -34.97 -18.98
C GLN A 26 22.05 -33.62 -19.03
N THR A 27 23.38 -33.63 -18.78
CA THR A 27 24.22 -32.44 -18.85
C THR A 27 24.26 -31.87 -20.28
N LEU A 28 24.45 -32.71 -21.30
CA LEU A 28 24.44 -32.32 -22.69
C LEU A 28 23.11 -31.75 -23.14
N MET A 29 22.00 -32.35 -22.72
CA MET A 29 20.67 -31.86 -23.02
C MET A 29 20.40 -30.49 -22.37
N ASN A 30 20.78 -30.30 -21.11
CA ASN A 30 20.67 -29.03 -20.42
C ASN A 30 21.54 -27.95 -21.08
N PHE A 31 22.79 -28.27 -21.41
CA PHE A 31 23.71 -27.36 -22.08
C PHE A 31 23.23 -27.00 -23.50
N GLY A 32 22.75 -27.98 -24.26
CA GLY A 32 22.14 -27.76 -25.56
C GLY A 32 20.90 -26.89 -25.50
N SER A 33 20.06 -27.09 -24.49
CA SER A 33 18.89 -26.23 -24.24
C SER A 33 19.29 -24.80 -23.95
N ILE A 34 20.29 -24.57 -23.08
CA ILE A 34 20.78 -23.23 -22.75
C ILE A 34 21.27 -22.53 -24.03
N ILE A 35 22.12 -23.20 -24.83
CA ILE A 35 22.64 -22.63 -26.09
C ILE A 35 21.53 -22.32 -27.07
N LEU A 36 20.52 -23.18 -27.16
CA LEU A 36 19.36 -22.99 -28.04
C LEU A 36 18.51 -21.80 -27.61
N PHE A 37 18.24 -21.65 -26.31
CA PHE A 37 17.35 -20.61 -25.79
C PHE A 37 18.05 -19.25 -25.58
N LEU A 38 19.38 -19.23 -25.40
CA LEU A 38 20.15 -18.02 -25.12
C LEU A 38 19.94 -16.88 -26.16
N PRO A 39 19.95 -17.13 -27.50
CA PRO A 39 19.68 -16.08 -28.47
C PRO A 39 18.23 -15.57 -28.42
N PHE A 40 17.30 -16.40 -27.94
CA PHE A 40 15.88 -16.02 -27.85
C PHE A 40 15.54 -15.23 -26.58
N LEU A 41 16.41 -15.24 -25.55
CA LEU A 41 16.16 -14.50 -24.31
C LEU A 41 15.94 -13.02 -24.55
N LYS A 42 16.75 -12.37 -25.40
CA LYS A 42 16.58 -10.95 -25.77
C LYS A 42 15.27 -10.69 -26.51
N MET A 43 14.85 -11.61 -27.37
CA MET A 43 13.61 -11.48 -28.13
C MET A 43 12.41 -11.71 -27.20
N PHE A 44 12.50 -12.68 -26.30
CA PHE A 44 11.50 -12.97 -25.29
C PHE A 44 11.36 -11.85 -24.25
N SER A 45 12.48 -11.28 -23.80
CA SER A 45 12.47 -10.08 -22.93
C SER A 45 11.78 -8.90 -23.62
N ARG A 46 12.12 -8.60 -24.88
CA ARG A 46 11.43 -7.54 -25.63
C ARG A 46 9.96 -7.82 -25.88
N TRP A 47 9.60 -9.09 -26.11
CA TRP A 47 8.21 -9.48 -26.28
C TRP A 47 7.44 -9.35 -24.96
N LEU A 48 8.02 -9.77 -23.83
CA LEU A 48 7.48 -9.55 -22.48
C LEU A 48 7.35 -8.04 -22.19
N GLU A 49 8.40 -7.28 -22.44
CA GLU A 49 8.37 -5.81 -22.30
C GLU A 49 7.25 -5.19 -23.12
N LYS A 50 7.04 -5.64 -24.36
CA LYS A 50 6.00 -5.12 -25.24
C LYS A 50 4.59 -5.60 -24.85
N THR A 51 4.47 -6.80 -24.29
CA THR A 51 3.19 -7.40 -23.88
C THR A 51 2.76 -6.95 -22.48
N PHE A 52 3.75 -6.75 -21.61
CA PHE A 52 3.57 -6.26 -20.24
C PHE A 52 4.10 -4.83 -20.08
N ASN A 53 4.32 -4.12 -21.21
CA ASN A 53 4.64 -2.70 -21.13
C ASN A 53 3.55 -2.08 -20.27
N LYS A 54 3.97 -1.61 -19.11
CA LYS A 54 3.12 -0.78 -18.27
C LYS A 54 2.52 0.25 -19.22
N ASP A 55 1.20 0.28 -19.31
CA ASP A 55 0.52 1.46 -19.79
C ASP A 55 1.30 2.66 -19.29
N ASP A 56 1.51 3.68 -20.13
CA ASP A 56 2.03 4.99 -19.75
C ASP A 56 1.08 5.68 -18.76
N ARG A 57 0.61 4.91 -17.77
CA ARG A 57 -0.22 5.40 -16.69
C ARG A 57 0.63 6.35 -15.88
N LYS A 58 0.31 7.61 -15.98
CA LYS A 58 0.91 8.65 -15.18
C LYS A 58 0.52 8.43 -13.71
N LEU A 59 1.29 7.58 -13.00
CA LEU A 59 1.03 7.22 -11.60
C LEU A 59 1.15 8.44 -10.69
N THR A 60 2.10 9.31 -11.01
CA THR A 60 2.48 10.49 -10.24
C THR A 60 1.91 11.76 -10.87
N LEU A 61 1.59 12.75 -10.05
CA LEU A 61 1.04 14.03 -10.51
C LEU A 61 2.13 15.12 -10.64
N TYR A 62 3.05 15.19 -9.69
CA TYR A 62 4.06 16.25 -9.58
C TYR A 62 5.47 15.78 -9.93
N ILE A 63 5.87 14.56 -9.56
CA ILE A 63 7.18 14.00 -9.89
C ILE A 63 7.12 13.28 -11.24
N GLN A 64 8.20 13.37 -12.03
CA GLN A 64 8.29 12.68 -13.31
C GLN A 64 9.58 11.87 -13.40
N PRO A 65 9.54 10.66 -14.01
CA PRO A 65 10.75 9.92 -14.36
C PRO A 65 11.65 10.81 -15.25
N HIS A 66 12.95 10.82 -14.97
CA HIS A 66 13.96 11.59 -15.73
C HIS A 66 13.90 13.13 -15.60
N GLN A 67 13.18 13.67 -14.63
CA GLN A 67 13.21 15.10 -14.34
C GLN A 67 14.59 15.49 -13.78
N PRO A 68 15.20 16.64 -14.22
CA PRO A 68 16.42 17.14 -13.62
C PRO A 68 16.23 17.39 -12.13
N ILE A 69 17.12 16.86 -11.28
CA ILE A 69 17.04 17.02 -9.85
C ILE A 69 17.76 18.30 -9.44
N ILE A 70 17.00 19.27 -8.98
CA ILE A 70 17.47 20.51 -8.34
C ILE A 70 17.01 20.41 -6.89
N ALA A 71 17.93 20.45 -5.93
CA ALA A 71 17.68 20.10 -4.53
C ALA A 71 16.42 20.76 -3.93
N GLU A 72 16.29 22.10 -4.07
CA GLU A 72 15.16 22.85 -3.51
C GLU A 72 13.81 22.46 -4.16
N SER A 73 13.72 22.54 -5.49
CA SER A 73 12.49 22.23 -6.22
C SER A 73 12.10 20.74 -6.09
N SER A 74 13.08 19.86 -5.93
CA SER A 74 12.82 18.43 -5.77
C SER A 74 12.17 18.08 -4.43
N VAL A 75 12.50 18.79 -3.35
CA VAL A 75 11.83 18.64 -2.04
C VAL A 75 10.37 19.12 -2.14
N GLU A 76 10.11 20.27 -2.76
CA GLU A 76 8.76 20.81 -2.95
C GLU A 76 7.90 19.89 -3.82
N LEU A 77 8.46 19.32 -4.87
CA LEU A 77 7.76 18.37 -5.73
C LEU A 77 7.41 17.08 -4.97
N LEU A 78 8.36 16.55 -4.18
CA LEU A 78 8.11 15.38 -3.35
C LEU A 78 7.06 15.67 -2.27
N GLN A 79 7.06 16.87 -1.69
CA GLN A 79 6.06 17.33 -0.75
C GLN A 79 4.66 17.32 -1.37
N SER A 80 4.53 17.92 -2.57
CA SER A 80 3.27 17.96 -3.31
C SER A 80 2.78 16.56 -3.69
N GLU A 81 3.69 15.69 -4.13
CA GLU A 81 3.37 14.31 -4.49
C GLU A 81 2.96 13.48 -3.25
N THR A 82 3.63 13.69 -2.12
CA THR A 82 3.29 13.02 -0.85
C THR A 82 1.87 13.42 -0.40
N TRP A 83 1.52 14.70 -0.49
CA TRP A 83 0.17 15.14 -0.17
C TRP A 83 -0.86 14.48 -1.09
N PHE A 84 -0.60 14.49 -2.39
CA PHE A 84 -1.45 13.79 -3.35
C PHE A 84 -1.61 12.31 -2.98
N PHE A 85 -0.51 11.62 -2.71
CA PHE A 85 -0.51 10.20 -2.35
C PHE A 85 -1.31 9.89 -1.08
N ILE A 86 -1.16 10.70 -0.01
CA ILE A 86 -1.92 10.53 1.24
C ILE A 86 -3.44 10.65 0.98
N ASN A 87 -3.85 11.59 0.13
CA ASN A 87 -5.25 11.74 -0.24
C ASN A 87 -5.75 10.54 -1.07
N GLN A 88 -4.93 9.98 -1.98
CA GLN A 88 -5.27 8.75 -2.70
C GLN A 88 -5.43 7.56 -1.74
N CYS A 89 -4.58 7.45 -0.71
CA CYS A 89 -4.73 6.44 0.34
C CYS A 89 -6.06 6.61 1.10
N LYS A 90 -6.44 7.84 1.41
CA LYS A 90 -7.71 8.18 2.06
C LYS A 90 -8.91 7.80 1.19
N ILE A 91 -8.88 8.13 -0.12
CA ILE A 91 -9.95 7.78 -1.08
C ILE A 91 -10.09 6.25 -1.15
N PHE A 92 -8.99 5.52 -1.33
CA PHE A 92 -9.00 4.05 -1.36
C PHE A 92 -9.69 3.47 -0.13
N ALA A 93 -9.28 3.91 1.06
CA ALA A 93 -9.80 3.40 2.31
C ALA A 93 -11.29 3.74 2.50
N ALA A 94 -11.71 4.98 2.22
CA ALA A 94 -13.10 5.42 2.31
C ALA A 94 -14.01 4.66 1.33
N HIS A 95 -13.53 4.41 0.11
CA HIS A 95 -14.27 3.67 -0.91
C HIS A 95 -14.61 2.24 -0.45
N GLN A 96 -13.75 1.59 0.34
CA GLN A 96 -14.04 0.25 0.86
C GLN A 96 -15.27 0.26 1.80
N PHE A 97 -15.61 1.39 2.41
CA PHE A 97 -16.79 1.57 3.26
C PHE A 97 -17.97 2.24 2.53
N ASN A 98 -17.92 2.36 1.18
CA ASN A 98 -18.92 3.03 0.35
C ASN A 98 -19.17 4.50 0.75
N ILE A 99 -18.12 5.19 1.18
CA ILE A 99 -18.17 6.61 1.53
C ILE A 99 -18.01 7.43 0.24
N GLU A 100 -18.88 8.39 0.02
CA GLU A 100 -18.84 9.24 -1.17
C GLU A 100 -17.62 10.17 -1.15
N GLU A 101 -16.86 10.21 -2.24
CA GLU A 101 -15.67 11.05 -2.38
C GLU A 101 -15.93 12.53 -2.12
N LYS A 102 -17.11 13.01 -2.49
CA LYS A 102 -17.52 14.43 -2.32
C LYS A 102 -17.54 14.87 -0.84
N THR A 103 -17.70 13.92 0.08
CA THR A 103 -17.73 14.21 1.52
C THR A 103 -16.34 14.24 2.15
N LEU A 104 -15.31 13.81 1.42
CA LEU A 104 -13.95 13.62 1.96
C LEU A 104 -13.10 14.90 2.02
N HIS A 105 -13.61 16.05 1.53
CA HIS A 105 -12.87 17.30 1.46
C HIS A 105 -11.52 17.19 0.74
N ILE A 106 -11.51 16.54 -0.43
CA ILE A 106 -10.32 16.32 -1.24
C ILE A 106 -10.27 17.34 -2.38
N PRO A 107 -9.07 17.87 -2.71
CA PRO A 107 -8.94 18.81 -3.83
C PRO A 107 -9.42 18.22 -5.16
N ASP A 108 -10.18 18.99 -5.95
CA ASP A 108 -10.74 18.56 -7.24
C ASP A 108 -9.68 18.04 -8.23
N ALA A 109 -8.47 18.58 -8.16
CA ALA A 109 -7.37 18.12 -9.00
C ALA A 109 -7.01 16.64 -8.73
N PHE A 110 -7.11 16.21 -7.47
CA PHE A 110 -6.82 14.83 -7.06
C PHE A 110 -7.95 13.88 -7.44
N LEU A 111 -9.20 14.34 -7.34
CA LEU A 111 -10.37 13.59 -7.79
C LEU A 111 -10.33 13.37 -9.31
N ARG A 112 -10.00 14.40 -10.09
CA ARG A 112 -9.86 14.28 -11.55
C ARG A 112 -8.79 13.25 -11.95
N HIS A 113 -7.64 13.21 -11.27
CA HIS A 113 -6.62 12.19 -11.53
C HIS A 113 -7.16 10.78 -11.23
N HIS A 114 -7.89 10.64 -10.14
CA HIS A 114 -8.54 9.39 -9.76
C HIS A 114 -9.54 8.91 -10.83
N GLU A 115 -10.40 9.81 -11.32
CA GLU A 115 -11.36 9.56 -12.39
C GLU A 115 -10.70 9.15 -13.70
N GLN A 116 -9.57 9.79 -14.09
CA GLN A 116 -8.82 9.44 -15.30
C GLN A 116 -8.34 8.00 -15.33
N HIS A 117 -8.05 7.42 -14.16
CA HIS A 117 -7.63 6.03 -14.04
C HIS A 117 -8.79 5.05 -13.83
N ASP A 118 -10.02 5.54 -13.74
CA ASP A 118 -11.26 4.76 -13.53
C ASP A 118 -11.13 3.77 -12.34
N LEU A 119 -10.46 4.22 -11.28
CA LEU A 119 -10.10 3.36 -10.14
C LEU A 119 -11.33 2.86 -9.38
N ASN A 120 -12.40 3.65 -9.34
CA ASN A 120 -13.66 3.28 -8.70
C ASN A 120 -14.33 2.03 -9.30
N ARG A 121 -14.01 1.71 -10.57
CA ARG A 121 -14.53 0.53 -11.28
C ARG A 121 -13.55 -0.64 -11.27
N LYS A 122 -12.35 -0.46 -10.74
CA LYS A 122 -11.35 -1.52 -10.64
C LYS A 122 -11.60 -2.39 -9.41
N SER A 123 -11.07 -3.61 -9.45
CA SER A 123 -11.05 -4.43 -8.24
C SER A 123 -10.15 -3.82 -7.17
N VAL A 124 -10.42 -4.15 -5.91
CA VAL A 124 -9.60 -3.70 -4.76
C VAL A 124 -8.13 -4.03 -4.97
N ASP A 125 -7.82 -5.22 -5.50
CA ASP A 125 -6.46 -5.67 -5.76
C ASP A 125 -5.74 -4.82 -6.82
N VAL A 126 -6.44 -4.47 -7.90
CA VAL A 126 -5.89 -3.61 -8.97
C VAL A 126 -5.62 -2.20 -8.45
N TRP A 127 -6.53 -1.66 -7.64
CA TRP A 127 -6.34 -0.34 -7.03
C TRP A 127 -5.21 -0.36 -5.99
N TYR A 128 -5.15 -1.39 -5.15
CA TYR A 128 -4.04 -1.60 -4.22
C TYR A 128 -2.69 -1.65 -4.95
N GLN A 129 -2.60 -2.40 -6.05
CA GLN A 129 -1.39 -2.49 -6.85
C GLN A 129 -1.01 -1.15 -7.47
N PHE A 130 -1.99 -0.36 -7.95
CA PHE A 130 -1.76 1.00 -8.45
C PHE A 130 -1.12 1.90 -7.37
N LEU A 131 -1.65 1.90 -6.15
CA LEU A 131 -1.09 2.69 -5.04
C LEU A 131 0.30 2.19 -4.62
N LYS A 132 0.54 0.89 -4.67
CA LYS A 132 1.85 0.30 -4.40
C LYS A 132 2.89 0.71 -5.44
N GLU A 133 2.52 0.77 -6.71
CA GLU A 133 3.38 1.26 -7.79
C GLU A 133 3.66 2.75 -7.63
N HIS A 134 2.65 3.56 -7.32
CA HIS A 134 2.80 4.98 -7.02
C HIS A 134 3.77 5.22 -5.84
N TYR A 135 3.61 4.46 -4.76
CA TYR A 135 4.55 4.50 -3.63
C TYR A 135 5.99 4.14 -4.05
N GLY A 136 6.15 3.18 -4.96
CA GLY A 136 7.43 2.81 -5.54
C GLY A 136 8.10 3.95 -6.31
N GLU A 137 7.32 4.74 -7.07
CA GLU A 137 7.83 5.93 -7.77
C GLU A 137 8.26 7.02 -6.78
N ILE A 138 7.49 7.25 -5.71
CA ILE A 138 7.88 8.18 -4.63
C ILE A 138 9.20 7.73 -3.98
N GLN A 139 9.36 6.44 -3.68
CA GLN A 139 10.61 5.90 -3.14
C GLN A 139 11.79 6.08 -4.09
N SER A 140 11.58 5.79 -5.36
CA SER A 140 12.61 5.93 -6.38
C SER A 140 13.08 7.38 -6.49
N TYR A 141 12.14 8.31 -6.53
CA TYR A 141 12.44 9.75 -6.57
C TYR A 141 13.16 10.24 -5.31
N TYR A 142 12.70 9.84 -4.13
CA TYR A 142 13.37 10.13 -2.85
C TYR A 142 14.83 9.66 -2.85
N ILE A 143 15.12 8.44 -3.32
CA ILE A 143 16.48 7.91 -3.40
C ILE A 143 17.33 8.76 -4.35
N GLN A 144 16.79 9.13 -5.51
CA GLN A 144 17.49 9.97 -6.48
C GLN A 144 17.84 11.34 -5.89
N VAL A 145 16.89 12.00 -5.21
CA VAL A 145 17.13 13.31 -4.56
C VAL A 145 18.21 13.19 -3.49
N LYS A 146 18.22 12.11 -2.69
CA LYS A 146 19.23 11.87 -1.64
C LYS A 146 20.66 11.62 -2.17
N MET A 147 20.83 11.35 -3.46
CA MET A 147 22.15 11.22 -4.08
C MET A 147 22.82 12.58 -4.37
N HIS A 148 22.07 13.68 -4.24
CA HIS A 148 22.59 15.03 -4.45
C HIS A 148 22.99 15.70 -3.12
N GLU A 149 23.76 16.79 -3.23
CA GLU A 149 24.15 17.59 -2.07
C GLU A 149 22.90 18.27 -1.46
N LEU A 150 22.60 17.94 -0.22
CA LEU A 150 21.45 18.43 0.52
C LEU A 150 21.89 19.03 1.86
N THR A 151 21.19 20.06 2.31
CA THR A 151 21.32 20.56 3.67
C THR A 151 20.74 19.58 4.68
N ALA A 152 21.20 19.66 5.95
CA ALA A 152 20.66 18.82 7.02
C ALA A 152 19.14 19.01 7.23
N ILE A 153 18.61 20.19 6.92
CA ILE A 153 17.17 20.49 7.00
C ILE A 153 16.44 19.73 5.90
N GLN A 154 16.88 19.83 4.64
CA GLN A 154 16.29 19.14 3.51
C GLN A 154 16.29 17.62 3.68
N VAL A 155 17.37 17.05 4.26
CA VAL A 155 17.43 15.62 4.56
C VAL A 155 16.32 15.21 5.54
N LYS A 156 16.12 16.00 6.61
CA LYS A 156 15.06 15.73 7.59
C LYS A 156 13.66 15.84 6.98
N GLU A 157 13.42 16.85 6.17
CA GLU A 157 12.16 17.04 5.46
C GLU A 157 11.87 15.85 4.52
N LEU A 158 12.84 15.43 3.73
CA LEU A 158 12.71 14.26 2.86
C LEU A 158 12.41 12.98 3.64
N ASP A 159 13.09 12.77 4.78
CA ASP A 159 12.87 11.60 5.62
C ASP A 159 11.46 11.61 6.25
N GLN A 160 10.94 12.78 6.62
CA GLN A 160 9.57 12.94 7.08
C GLN A 160 8.53 12.66 5.98
N LEU A 161 8.74 13.18 4.76
CA LEU A 161 7.86 12.93 3.62
C LEU A 161 7.83 11.43 3.25
N MET A 162 9.00 10.77 3.29
CA MET A 162 9.08 9.32 3.08
C MET A 162 8.37 8.54 4.18
N ALA A 163 8.49 8.96 5.44
CA ALA A 163 7.77 8.36 6.56
C ALA A 163 6.25 8.56 6.43
N ALA A 164 5.81 9.73 5.95
CA ALA A 164 4.41 10.01 5.66
C ALA A 164 3.85 9.07 4.59
N SER A 165 4.55 8.96 3.45
CA SER A 165 4.15 8.06 2.35
C SER A 165 4.12 6.59 2.79
N ARG A 166 5.10 6.14 3.59
CA ARG A 166 5.14 4.78 4.14
C ARG A 166 3.93 4.49 5.03
N SER A 167 3.58 5.44 5.89
CA SER A 167 2.41 5.30 6.78
C SER A 167 1.10 5.27 5.99
N GLY A 168 0.98 6.08 4.93
CA GLY A 168 -0.16 6.04 4.01
C GLY A 168 -0.29 4.68 3.32
N MET A 169 0.81 4.13 2.78
CA MET A 169 0.80 2.81 2.14
C MET A 169 0.47 1.69 3.14
N HIS A 170 0.92 1.82 4.40
CA HIS A 170 0.58 0.86 5.45
C HIS A 170 -0.93 0.90 5.77
N ALA A 171 -1.54 2.09 5.82
CA ALA A 171 -2.98 2.22 5.97
C ALA A 171 -3.74 1.50 4.84
N VAL A 172 -3.32 1.73 3.59
CA VAL A 172 -3.89 1.05 2.41
C VAL A 172 -3.78 -0.47 2.53
N LYS A 173 -2.62 -0.97 2.98
CA LYS A 173 -2.41 -2.41 3.17
C LYS A 173 -3.37 -2.99 4.21
N CYS A 174 -3.52 -2.39 5.38
CA CYS A 174 -4.42 -2.87 6.42
C CYS A 174 -5.89 -2.97 5.91
N ILE A 175 -6.34 -1.96 5.18
CA ILE A 175 -7.70 -1.95 4.60
C ILE A 175 -7.83 -2.98 3.47
N HIS A 176 -6.80 -3.16 2.64
CA HIS A 176 -6.77 -4.20 1.60
C HIS A 176 -6.84 -5.60 2.22
N ASP A 177 -6.07 -5.87 3.27
CA ASP A 177 -5.97 -7.18 3.92
C ASP A 177 -7.33 -7.63 4.49
N VAL A 178 -8.19 -6.71 4.93
CA VAL A 178 -9.54 -7.00 5.42
C VAL A 178 -10.66 -6.85 4.37
N SER A 179 -10.33 -6.55 3.13
CA SER A 179 -11.33 -6.35 2.08
C SER A 179 -12.18 -7.58 1.79
N HIS A 180 -11.62 -8.76 1.97
CA HIS A 180 -12.35 -10.03 1.86
C HIS A 180 -13.37 -10.16 3.00
N ASP A 181 -12.95 -9.98 4.24
CA ASP A 181 -13.81 -10.07 5.43
C ASP A 181 -14.94 -9.04 5.35
N LEU A 182 -14.64 -7.82 4.87
CA LEU A 182 -15.65 -6.78 4.67
C LEU A 182 -16.72 -7.19 3.65
N ARG A 183 -16.34 -7.88 2.56
CA ARG A 183 -17.31 -8.41 1.60
C ARG A 183 -18.15 -9.54 2.18
N GLU A 184 -17.55 -10.43 2.96
CA GLU A 184 -18.27 -11.49 3.65
C GLU A 184 -19.28 -10.96 4.67
N LEU A 185 -18.87 -9.95 5.46
CA LEU A 185 -19.77 -9.28 6.41
C LEU A 185 -20.95 -8.61 5.72
N ARG A 186 -20.75 -7.97 4.56
CA ARG A 186 -21.82 -7.35 3.75
C ARG A 186 -22.83 -8.36 3.23
N ASN A 187 -22.37 -9.55 2.88
CA ASN A 187 -23.21 -10.60 2.30
C ASN A 187 -23.76 -11.56 3.35
N SER A 188 -23.46 -11.34 4.64
CA SER A 188 -23.90 -12.20 5.73
C SER A 188 -25.38 -12.02 6.00
N ALA A 189 -26.12 -13.13 6.06
CA ALA A 189 -27.51 -13.16 6.53
C ALA A 189 -27.63 -13.13 8.08
N HIS A 190 -26.50 -13.13 8.81
CA HIS A 190 -26.48 -13.16 10.25
C HIS A 190 -26.68 -11.76 10.82
N GLU A 191 -27.77 -11.53 11.53
CA GLU A 191 -28.17 -10.22 12.07
C GLU A 191 -27.06 -9.55 12.91
N ALA A 192 -26.37 -10.30 13.77
CA ALA A 192 -25.31 -9.77 14.60
C ALA A 192 -24.13 -9.24 13.78
N LYS A 193 -23.73 -9.93 12.71
CA LYS A 193 -22.67 -9.47 11.80
C LYS A 193 -23.11 -8.23 11.02
N TYR A 194 -24.35 -8.19 10.58
CA TYR A 194 -24.92 -7.03 9.91
C TYR A 194 -24.91 -5.79 10.81
N ASN A 195 -25.38 -5.92 12.05
CA ASN A 195 -25.40 -4.82 13.02
C ASN A 195 -23.97 -4.33 13.37
N PHE A 196 -23.03 -5.26 13.53
CA PHE A 196 -21.62 -4.91 13.71
C PHE A 196 -21.07 -4.10 12.52
N LEU A 197 -21.33 -4.56 11.29
CA LEU A 197 -20.87 -3.86 10.09
C LEU A 197 -21.53 -2.48 9.94
N LEU A 198 -22.82 -2.36 10.25
CA LEU A 198 -23.54 -1.09 10.21
C LEU A 198 -22.91 -0.05 11.16
N HIS A 199 -22.57 -0.50 12.38
CA HIS A 199 -21.88 0.35 13.35
C HIS A 199 -20.47 0.73 12.88
N MET A 200 -19.71 -0.24 12.35
CA MET A 200 -18.39 0.00 11.80
C MET A 200 -18.43 1.02 10.64
N ASN A 201 -19.35 0.87 9.70
CA ASN A 201 -19.50 1.80 8.57
C ASN A 201 -19.80 3.22 9.04
N LYS A 202 -20.65 3.38 10.09
CA LYS A 202 -20.93 4.69 10.67
C LYS A 202 -19.65 5.33 11.23
N ASN A 203 -18.87 4.59 12.02
CA ASN A 203 -17.64 5.08 12.61
C ASN A 203 -16.60 5.44 11.53
N GLN A 204 -16.47 4.63 10.47
CA GLN A 204 -15.57 4.92 9.37
C GLN A 204 -16.01 6.15 8.58
N THR A 205 -17.31 6.30 8.31
CA THR A 205 -17.85 7.49 7.64
C THR A 205 -17.54 8.77 8.44
N GLU A 206 -17.75 8.74 9.74
CA GLU A 206 -17.43 9.86 10.62
C GLU A 206 -15.93 10.17 10.60
N PHE A 207 -15.08 9.16 10.78
CA PHE A 207 -13.62 9.33 10.76
C PHE A 207 -13.11 9.92 9.45
N TYR A 208 -13.47 9.35 8.28
CA TYR A 208 -12.93 9.83 7.00
C TYR A 208 -13.45 11.20 6.62
N ASN A 209 -14.69 11.55 6.99
CA ASN A 209 -15.23 12.89 6.74
C ASN A 209 -14.58 13.95 7.64
N GLN A 210 -14.28 13.62 8.89
CA GLN A 210 -13.64 14.53 9.83
C GLN A 210 -12.14 14.70 9.59
N LEU A 211 -11.46 13.70 9.01
CA LEU A 211 -10.02 13.74 8.74
C LEU A 211 -9.70 14.74 7.64
N TYR A 212 -9.74 16.03 8.00
CA TYR A 212 -9.54 17.14 7.11
C TYR A 212 -8.84 18.31 7.83
N PHE A 213 -7.95 18.97 7.08
CA PHE A 213 -7.20 20.13 7.56
C PHE A 213 -7.46 21.30 6.59
N ASP A 214 -8.20 22.29 7.05
CA ASP A 214 -8.46 23.51 6.28
C ASP A 214 -7.26 24.47 6.33
N ASN A 215 -7.27 25.48 5.48
CA ASN A 215 -6.19 26.46 5.39
C ASN A 215 -5.98 27.22 6.72
N THR A 216 -7.02 27.38 7.54
CA THR A 216 -6.93 28.06 8.83
C THR A 216 -6.21 27.16 9.85
N THR A 217 -6.58 25.89 9.90
CA THR A 217 -5.93 24.86 10.74
C THR A 217 -4.44 24.74 10.40
N LEU A 218 -4.09 24.74 9.10
CA LEU A 218 -2.72 24.56 8.63
C LEU A 218 -1.77 25.73 8.96
N GLN A 219 -2.28 26.88 9.41
CA GLN A 219 -1.47 28.03 9.79
C GLN A 219 -0.82 27.88 11.17
N ASP A 220 -1.34 26.99 12.02
CA ASP A 220 -0.84 26.78 13.38
C ASP A 220 -0.55 25.31 13.65
N ALA A 221 0.72 24.98 13.82
CA ALA A 221 1.19 23.61 14.03
C ALA A 221 0.68 22.99 15.36
N GLU A 222 0.44 23.79 16.41
CA GLU A 222 -0.14 23.29 17.66
C GLU A 222 -1.62 22.92 17.47
N VAL A 223 -2.38 23.70 16.69
CA VAL A 223 -3.77 23.36 16.34
C VAL A 223 -3.83 22.07 15.52
N VAL A 224 -2.91 21.90 14.58
CA VAL A 224 -2.78 20.63 13.83
C VAL A 224 -2.46 19.47 14.77
N TYR A 225 -1.52 19.66 15.70
CA TYR A 225 -1.15 18.66 16.70
C TYR A 225 -2.36 18.22 17.53
N ASP A 226 -3.08 19.17 18.10
CA ASP A 226 -4.26 18.88 18.95
C ASP A 226 -5.34 18.13 18.16
N LYS A 227 -5.59 18.52 16.92
CA LYS A 227 -6.56 17.86 16.04
C LYS A 227 -6.15 16.42 15.70
N LEU A 228 -4.86 16.19 15.45
CA LEU A 228 -4.34 14.82 15.25
C LEU A 228 -4.46 13.95 16.50
N VAL A 229 -4.24 14.52 17.70
CA VAL A 229 -4.44 13.84 18.98
C VAL A 229 -5.91 13.48 19.18
N GLU A 230 -6.83 14.39 18.82
CA GLU A 230 -8.27 14.13 18.88
C GLU A 230 -8.67 12.96 17.96
N TYR A 231 -8.20 12.95 16.71
CA TYR A 231 -8.45 11.84 15.79
C TYR A 231 -7.90 10.52 16.32
N LEU A 232 -6.70 10.52 16.89
CA LEU A 232 -6.09 9.31 17.46
C LEU A 232 -6.92 8.77 18.63
N LYS A 233 -7.40 9.65 19.53
CA LYS A 233 -8.31 9.29 20.63
C LYS A 233 -9.64 8.73 20.11
N GLY A 234 -10.22 9.37 19.09
CA GLY A 234 -11.46 8.92 18.46
C GLY A 234 -11.36 7.51 17.88
N VAL A 235 -10.28 7.23 17.15
CA VAL A 235 -10.02 5.91 16.58
C VAL A 235 -9.81 4.86 17.69
N GLN A 236 -9.12 5.20 18.77
CA GLN A 236 -8.93 4.32 19.93
C GLN A 236 -10.25 4.01 20.64
N LEU A 237 -11.09 5.01 20.85
CA LEU A 237 -12.42 4.82 21.45
C LEU A 237 -13.30 3.92 20.60
N ALA A 238 -13.31 4.14 19.27
CA ALA A 238 -14.06 3.31 18.34
C ALA A 238 -13.58 1.84 18.38
N TYR A 239 -12.26 1.62 18.42
CA TYR A 239 -11.68 0.28 18.53
C TYR A 239 -12.15 -0.44 19.80
N ASN A 240 -12.07 0.22 20.95
CA ASN A 240 -12.45 -0.36 22.23
C ASN A 240 -13.96 -0.63 22.29
N PHE A 241 -14.78 0.27 21.79
CA PHE A 241 -16.21 0.06 21.71
C PHE A 241 -16.56 -1.16 20.83
N ASN A 242 -15.92 -1.30 19.68
CA ASN A 242 -16.10 -2.46 18.81
C ASN A 242 -15.66 -3.76 19.48
N LEU A 243 -14.57 -3.76 20.26
CA LEU A 243 -14.18 -4.93 21.07
C LEU A 243 -15.23 -5.33 22.08
N GLN A 244 -15.81 -4.36 22.82
CA GLN A 244 -16.90 -4.63 23.76
C GLN A 244 -18.13 -5.22 23.05
N MET A 245 -18.43 -4.72 21.86
CA MET A 245 -19.51 -5.26 21.03
C MET A 245 -19.23 -6.72 20.65
N ILE A 246 -18.02 -7.04 20.21
CA ILE A 246 -17.59 -8.41 19.84
C ILE A 246 -17.68 -9.33 21.07
N TYR A 247 -17.24 -8.90 22.25
CA TYR A 247 -17.35 -9.69 23.49
C TYR A 247 -18.80 -9.95 23.86
N THR A 248 -19.69 -8.97 23.71
CA THR A 248 -21.12 -9.14 23.96
C THR A 248 -21.76 -10.14 22.99
N LEU A 249 -21.35 -10.07 21.70
CA LEU A 249 -21.78 -11.03 20.69
C LEU A 249 -21.28 -12.43 20.99
N SER A 250 -20.04 -12.57 21.46
CA SER A 250 -19.46 -13.85 21.87
C SER A 250 -20.22 -14.48 23.03
N ALA A 251 -20.62 -13.67 24.03
CA ALA A 251 -21.32 -14.16 25.21
C ALA A 251 -22.78 -14.58 24.94
N ASN A 252 -23.44 -13.93 23.99
CA ASN A 252 -24.87 -14.07 23.74
C ASN A 252 -25.21 -14.93 22.52
N SER A 253 -24.27 -15.51 21.80
CA SER A 253 -24.59 -15.89 20.45
C SER A 253 -24.18 -17.25 19.95
N SER A 254 -24.73 -17.46 18.92
CA SER A 254 -24.65 -18.19 17.69
C SER A 254 -23.38 -18.01 16.83
N LEU A 255 -22.39 -17.20 17.19
CA LEU A 255 -21.14 -17.06 16.44
C LEU A 255 -20.12 -18.11 16.90
N SER A 256 -19.46 -18.73 15.93
CA SER A 256 -18.34 -19.66 16.18
C SER A 256 -17.09 -18.89 16.61
N ASP A 257 -16.15 -19.59 17.28
CA ASP A 257 -14.86 -19.02 17.70
C ASP A 257 -14.07 -18.43 16.53
N VAL A 258 -14.16 -19.05 15.34
CA VAL A 258 -13.51 -18.57 14.11
C VAL A 258 -14.11 -17.24 13.65
N GLU A 259 -15.43 -17.10 13.70
CA GLU A 259 -16.11 -15.85 13.33
C GLU A 259 -15.78 -14.72 14.31
N ILE A 260 -15.69 -15.02 15.61
CA ILE A 260 -15.28 -14.06 16.63
C ILE A 260 -13.84 -13.62 16.38
N ALA A 261 -12.92 -14.56 16.13
CA ALA A 261 -11.53 -14.26 15.82
C ALA A 261 -11.40 -13.40 14.54
N THR A 262 -12.22 -13.67 13.52
CA THR A 262 -12.30 -12.86 12.29
C THR A 262 -12.74 -11.43 12.58
N LEU A 263 -13.80 -11.23 13.38
CA LEU A 263 -14.26 -9.89 13.77
C LEU A 263 -13.21 -9.12 14.59
N MET A 264 -12.51 -9.81 15.50
CA MET A 264 -11.43 -9.21 16.29
C MET A 264 -10.26 -8.77 15.39
N ASN A 265 -9.85 -9.63 14.45
CA ASN A 265 -8.79 -9.31 13.49
C ASN A 265 -9.23 -8.14 12.59
N PHE A 266 -10.44 -8.18 12.06
CA PHE A 266 -11.02 -7.11 11.26
C PHE A 266 -10.98 -5.77 12.00
N ASN A 267 -11.46 -5.72 13.26
CA ASN A 267 -11.43 -4.51 14.07
C ASN A 267 -10.01 -3.99 14.30
N ARG A 268 -9.04 -4.89 14.55
CA ARG A 268 -7.62 -4.55 14.75
C ARG A 268 -7.01 -3.95 13.49
N GLU A 269 -7.24 -4.54 12.33
CA GLU A 269 -6.68 -4.04 11.07
C GLU A 269 -7.29 -2.68 10.68
N ILE A 270 -8.59 -2.47 10.89
CA ILE A 270 -9.24 -1.17 10.71
C ILE A 270 -8.61 -0.12 11.65
N PHE A 271 -8.43 -0.44 12.92
CA PHE A 271 -7.75 0.45 13.87
C PHE A 271 -6.34 0.80 13.40
N THR A 272 -5.56 -0.21 13.00
CA THR A 272 -4.18 -0.06 12.54
C THR A 272 -4.12 0.78 11.27
N GLY A 273 -5.03 0.57 10.34
CA GLY A 273 -5.14 1.35 9.11
C GLY A 273 -5.45 2.83 9.38
N ASN A 274 -6.46 3.11 10.19
CA ASN A 274 -6.84 4.47 10.57
C ASN A 274 -5.71 5.18 11.34
N LYS A 275 -5.09 4.51 12.31
CA LYS A 275 -3.92 5.02 13.01
C LYS A 275 -2.77 5.35 12.04
N SER A 276 -2.50 4.46 11.09
CA SER A 276 -1.44 4.66 10.09
C SER A 276 -1.73 5.86 9.19
N LEU A 277 -2.99 6.11 8.84
CA LEU A 277 -3.38 7.29 8.08
C LEU A 277 -3.18 8.58 8.90
N ILE A 278 -3.51 8.56 10.20
CA ILE A 278 -3.21 9.69 11.11
C ILE A 278 -1.69 9.92 11.19
N MET A 279 -0.88 8.85 11.30
CA MET A 279 0.59 8.95 11.30
C MET A 279 1.14 9.49 9.99
N SER A 280 0.48 9.21 8.88
CA SER A 280 0.83 9.77 7.57
C SER A 280 0.65 11.31 7.59
N TRP A 281 -0.49 11.80 8.04
CA TRP A 281 -0.76 13.23 8.20
C TRP A 281 0.16 13.88 9.23
N LYS A 282 0.42 13.23 10.36
CA LYS A 282 1.37 13.69 11.38
C LYS A 282 2.76 13.94 10.78
N ASN A 283 3.29 12.97 10.06
CA ASN A 283 4.62 13.08 9.45
C ASN A 283 4.68 14.14 8.35
N TYR A 284 3.56 14.39 7.68
CA TYR A 284 3.46 15.38 6.62
C TYR A 284 3.30 16.81 7.15
N LEU A 285 2.47 17.02 8.19
CA LEU A 285 2.05 18.34 8.63
C LEU A 285 2.86 18.91 9.80
N LEU A 286 3.37 18.04 10.71
CA LEU A 286 4.01 18.54 11.92
C LEU A 286 5.50 18.77 11.71
N PRO A 287 6.03 19.90 12.25
CA PRO A 287 7.47 20.09 12.44
C PRO A 287 8.08 18.94 13.25
N THR A 288 9.39 18.73 13.10
CA THR A 288 10.10 17.56 13.66
C THR A 288 9.94 17.41 15.18
N ASP A 289 9.93 18.52 15.91
CA ASP A 289 9.79 18.57 17.37
C ASP A 289 8.39 18.13 17.82
N LEU A 290 7.34 18.69 17.22
CA LEU A 290 5.96 18.28 17.49
C LEU A 290 5.67 16.86 17.01
N SER A 291 6.25 16.46 15.88
CA SER A 291 6.16 15.10 15.39
C SER A 291 6.78 14.07 16.34
N ALA A 292 7.92 14.42 16.97
CA ALA A 292 8.53 13.60 18.02
C ALA A 292 7.63 13.53 19.26
N LYS A 293 7.19 14.70 19.77
CA LYS A 293 6.26 14.79 20.91
C LYS A 293 4.98 13.96 20.69
N PHE A 294 4.43 13.95 19.46
CA PHE A 294 3.28 13.13 19.12
C PHE A 294 3.60 11.63 19.19
N SER A 295 4.80 11.23 18.77
CA SER A 295 5.23 9.83 18.80
C SER A 295 5.43 9.29 20.22
N ASP A 296 5.74 10.18 21.17
CA ASP A 296 5.92 9.86 22.59
C ASP A 296 4.59 9.84 23.37
N LEU A 297 3.47 10.16 22.72
CA LEU A 297 2.16 9.99 23.33
C LEU A 297 2.00 8.55 23.80
N PRO A 298 1.60 8.33 25.07
CA PRO A 298 1.38 6.98 25.55
C PRO A 298 0.38 6.32 24.62
N THR A 299 0.83 5.29 23.95
CA THR A 299 -0.04 4.38 23.19
C THR A 299 -0.83 3.64 24.25
N TYR A 300 -1.77 4.32 24.87
CA TYR A 300 -2.74 3.64 25.71
C TYR A 300 -3.46 2.71 24.79
N MET A 301 -3.07 1.51 24.98
CA MET A 301 -3.71 0.27 24.68
C MET A 301 -3.25 -0.35 23.39
N ALA A 302 -2.16 -1.04 23.57
CA ALA A 302 -2.06 -2.34 22.98
C ALA A 302 -3.11 -3.26 23.60
#